data_4ca1e12b56674b10852b8fadb0b41f15
#
_entry.id   4ca1e12b56674b10852b8fadb0b41f15
#
_cell.length_a   1.000
_cell.length_b   1.000
_cell.length_c   1.000
_cell.angle_alpha   90.00
_cell.angle_beta   90.00
_cell.angle_gamma   90.00
#
_symmetry.space_group_name_H-M   'P 1'
#
loop_
_entity.id
_entity.type
_entity.pdbx_description
1 polymer ?
#
loop_
_entity_poly.entity_id
_entity_poly.type
_entity_poly.pdbx_seq_one_letter_code
_entity_poly.pdbx_strand_id
1 'polypeptide(L)'
;NPEYSLIPDIGDPQMLFLANNISKMKTTTELGSRIIEVHNGSSLFTGKAGSGPSNLRRYIFEQDLCEAIIAIPENMFYNTGIGTYLWVLTNKKDEKRKGKVQLIDATSMKEPLRKNLGDKNCEMTQKMREKVMELYLAFDKADSEYSKVFSNEEFGFYQVEVNRPLRLRVNVSDEALEEFKNNAKDDEFYDFLMTNEKDTESTNFNSFIGKLEKSTKRAGLKWTKKRENAIRKYFTTTDENANVVLDKKGNTEPDNNLKDIEQVPLLYDGGMIRFFENEV
;
A
#
# COMPACT_ATOMS: atom_id res chain seq x y z
N ASN A 1 -18.82 -15.52 5.92
CA ASN A 1 -18.55 -14.08 5.95
C ASN A 1 -17.03 -13.87 6.02
N PRO A 2 -16.43 -13.14 5.10
CA PRO A 2 -15.04 -12.79 5.24
C PRO A 2 -14.84 -11.93 6.48
N GLU A 3 -13.70 -12.10 7.16
CA GLU A 3 -13.35 -11.34 8.36
C GLU A 3 -13.08 -9.85 8.07
N TYR A 4 -13.22 -9.42 6.82
CA TYR A 4 -12.93 -8.08 6.33
C TYR A 4 -14.06 -7.54 5.44
N SER A 5 -14.19 -6.21 5.37
CA SER A 5 -15.18 -5.54 4.53
C SER A 5 -14.86 -5.70 3.05
N LEU A 6 -15.87 -6.07 2.26
CA LEU A 6 -15.81 -6.14 0.79
C LEU A 6 -16.42 -4.92 0.12
N ILE A 7 -16.79 -3.88 0.87
CA ILE A 7 -17.45 -2.70 0.32
C ILE A 7 -16.37 -1.78 -0.26
N PRO A 8 -16.35 -1.58 -1.60
CA PRO A 8 -15.43 -0.63 -2.25
C PRO A 8 -15.71 0.81 -1.83
N ASP A 9 -14.73 1.69 -2.07
CA ASP A 9 -14.89 3.11 -1.82
C ASP A 9 -15.96 3.73 -2.73
N ILE A 10 -16.66 4.74 -2.25
CA ILE A 10 -17.76 5.41 -2.97
C ILE A 10 -17.27 6.00 -4.32
N GLY A 11 -16.00 6.36 -4.42
CA GLY A 11 -15.39 6.95 -5.62
C GLY A 11 -15.13 5.96 -6.76
N ASP A 12 -15.24 4.64 -6.55
CA ASP A 12 -14.99 3.62 -7.57
C ASP A 12 -16.16 2.63 -7.71
N PRO A 13 -17.21 3.01 -8.49
CA PRO A 13 -18.39 2.17 -8.62
C PRO A 13 -18.17 0.86 -9.38
N GLN A 14 -17.12 0.73 -10.21
CA GLN A 14 -16.87 -0.48 -10.99
C GLN A 14 -16.64 -1.71 -10.09
N MET A 15 -15.87 -1.55 -9.01
CA MET A 15 -15.66 -2.64 -8.05
C MET A 15 -16.93 -2.97 -7.27
N LEU A 16 -17.82 -2.00 -7.04
CA LEU A 16 -19.12 -2.24 -6.42
C LEU A 16 -20.05 -3.06 -7.33
N PHE A 17 -20.05 -2.79 -8.64
CA PHE A 17 -20.80 -3.59 -9.62
C PHE A 17 -20.30 -5.04 -9.64
N LEU A 18 -18.97 -5.23 -9.66
CA LEU A 18 -18.37 -6.56 -9.60
C LEU A 18 -18.76 -7.31 -8.32
N ALA A 19 -18.68 -6.66 -7.15
CA ALA A 19 -19.11 -7.24 -5.87
C ALA A 19 -20.60 -7.64 -5.89
N ASN A 20 -21.47 -6.77 -6.45
CA ASN A 20 -22.89 -7.05 -6.60
C ASN A 20 -23.13 -8.26 -7.52
N ASN A 21 -22.42 -8.36 -8.65
CA ASN A 21 -22.53 -9.48 -9.56
C ASN A 21 -22.06 -10.79 -8.92
N ILE A 22 -20.94 -10.76 -8.17
CA ILE A 22 -20.46 -11.92 -7.41
C ILE A 22 -21.49 -12.38 -6.38
N SER A 23 -22.14 -11.44 -5.66
CA SER A 23 -23.16 -11.78 -4.65
C SER A 23 -24.39 -12.50 -5.22
N LYS A 24 -24.61 -12.41 -6.53
CA LYS A 24 -25.74 -13.01 -7.26
C LYS A 24 -25.38 -14.30 -8.00
N MET A 25 -24.13 -14.75 -7.90
CA MET A 25 -23.73 -16.01 -8.50
C MET A 25 -24.54 -17.18 -7.93
N LYS A 26 -25.08 -18.01 -8.81
CA LYS A 26 -25.81 -19.21 -8.44
C LYS A 26 -24.83 -20.33 -8.04
N THR A 27 -24.99 -20.86 -6.84
CA THR A 27 -24.15 -21.95 -6.31
C THR A 27 -24.77 -23.32 -6.45
N THR A 28 -26.08 -23.38 -6.76
CA THR A 28 -26.88 -24.62 -6.76
C THR A 28 -27.03 -25.27 -8.16
N THR A 29 -26.52 -24.61 -9.21
CA THR A 29 -26.58 -25.12 -10.58
C THR A 29 -25.31 -25.92 -10.91
N GLU A 30 -25.43 -26.90 -11.78
CA GLU A 30 -24.32 -27.74 -12.22
C GLU A 30 -23.20 -26.93 -12.89
N LEU A 31 -23.55 -25.96 -13.75
CA LEU A 31 -22.61 -25.10 -14.48
C LEU A 31 -22.14 -23.90 -13.66
N GLY A 32 -22.75 -23.61 -12.50
CA GLY A 32 -22.46 -22.42 -11.72
C GLY A 32 -22.87 -21.13 -12.43
N SER A 33 -22.10 -20.09 -12.20
CA SER A 33 -22.25 -18.78 -12.83
C SER A 33 -20.92 -18.31 -13.41
N ARG A 34 -21.01 -17.51 -14.49
CA ARG A 34 -19.86 -16.80 -15.07
C ARG A 34 -20.19 -15.31 -15.20
N ILE A 35 -19.21 -14.48 -14.89
CA ILE A 35 -19.27 -13.03 -15.03
C ILE A 35 -18.17 -12.64 -16.01
N ILE A 36 -18.50 -11.78 -16.96
CA ILE A 36 -17.50 -11.07 -17.77
C ILE A 36 -17.84 -9.59 -17.67
N GLU A 37 -16.92 -8.82 -17.14
CA GLU A 37 -17.12 -7.39 -16.86
C GLU A 37 -15.94 -6.58 -17.35
N VAL A 38 -16.21 -5.42 -17.95
CA VAL A 38 -15.19 -4.49 -18.47
C VAL A 38 -14.84 -3.49 -17.37
N HIS A 39 -13.58 -3.41 -17.05
CA HIS A 39 -13.04 -2.47 -16.06
C HIS A 39 -11.92 -1.61 -16.64
N ASN A 40 -11.70 -0.44 -16.07
CA ASN A 40 -10.47 0.30 -16.30
C ASN A 40 -9.31 -0.30 -15.47
N GLY A 41 -8.08 0.18 -15.71
CA GLY A 41 -6.88 -0.34 -15.03
C GLY A 41 -6.89 -0.15 -13.51
N SER A 42 -7.63 0.83 -12.96
CA SER A 42 -7.68 1.08 -11.52
C SER A 42 -8.19 -0.13 -10.73
N SER A 43 -9.08 -0.93 -11.33
CA SER A 43 -9.60 -2.16 -10.71
C SER A 43 -8.51 -3.16 -10.32
N LEU A 44 -7.36 -3.12 -10.97
CA LEU A 44 -6.26 -4.05 -10.74
C LEU A 44 -5.39 -3.67 -9.53
N PHE A 45 -5.28 -2.39 -9.18
CA PHE A 45 -4.31 -1.93 -8.18
C PHE A 45 -4.83 -0.92 -7.16
N THR A 46 -5.96 -0.24 -7.41
CA THR A 46 -6.45 0.80 -6.49
C THR A 46 -6.81 0.24 -5.12
N GLY A 47 -6.53 1.04 -4.10
CA GLY A 47 -6.79 0.72 -2.70
C GLY A 47 -5.57 0.15 -1.98
N LYS A 48 -5.32 0.67 -0.76
CA LYS A 48 -4.30 0.13 0.15
C LYS A 48 -4.71 -1.26 0.64
N ALA A 49 -3.75 -2.07 1.05
CA ALA A 49 -4.05 -3.36 1.68
C ALA A 49 -5.04 -3.17 2.84
N GLY A 50 -6.06 -4.02 2.89
CA GLY A 50 -7.14 -3.93 3.88
C GLY A 50 -8.27 -2.94 3.53
N SER A 51 -8.16 -2.13 2.46
CA SER A 51 -9.27 -1.32 1.96
C SER A 51 -10.29 -2.15 1.19
N GLY A 52 -11.51 -1.63 0.98
CA GLY A 52 -12.59 -2.33 0.29
C GLY A 52 -12.20 -2.90 -1.07
N PRO A 53 -11.63 -2.10 -2.01
CA PRO A 53 -11.20 -2.61 -3.31
C PRO A 53 -10.12 -3.71 -3.22
N SER A 54 -9.13 -3.53 -2.35
CA SER A 54 -8.09 -4.52 -2.10
C SER A 54 -8.66 -5.82 -1.51
N ASN A 55 -9.56 -5.71 -0.53
CA ASN A 55 -10.23 -6.84 0.08
C ASN A 55 -11.12 -7.58 -0.90
N LEU A 56 -11.79 -6.88 -1.82
CA LEU A 56 -12.59 -7.53 -2.86
C LEU A 56 -11.70 -8.35 -3.81
N ARG A 57 -10.54 -7.80 -4.25
CA ARG A 57 -9.56 -8.59 -5.03
C ARG A 57 -9.09 -9.80 -4.24
N ARG A 58 -8.68 -9.62 -2.99
CA ARG A 58 -8.29 -10.71 -2.10
C ARG A 58 -9.36 -11.80 -2.05
N TYR A 59 -10.62 -11.42 -1.82
CA TYR A 59 -11.75 -12.37 -1.81
C TYR A 59 -11.88 -13.13 -3.12
N ILE A 60 -11.78 -12.44 -4.27
CA ILE A 60 -11.88 -13.05 -5.60
C ILE A 60 -10.81 -14.13 -5.81
N PHE A 61 -9.57 -13.87 -5.38
CA PHE A 61 -8.46 -14.81 -5.50
C PHE A 61 -8.53 -15.93 -4.46
N GLU A 62 -8.84 -15.63 -3.19
CA GLU A 62 -8.97 -16.63 -2.13
C GLU A 62 -10.15 -17.60 -2.38
N GLN A 63 -11.26 -17.11 -2.95
CA GLN A 63 -12.40 -17.94 -3.33
C GLN A 63 -12.22 -18.60 -4.71
N ASP A 64 -11.05 -18.43 -5.32
CA ASP A 64 -10.73 -19.01 -6.64
C ASP A 64 -11.76 -18.67 -7.74
N LEU A 65 -12.27 -17.43 -7.73
CA LEU A 65 -13.30 -16.99 -8.68
C LEU A 65 -12.71 -16.46 -10.00
N CYS A 66 -11.51 -15.85 -9.99
CA CYS A 66 -10.91 -15.25 -11.18
C CYS A 66 -10.35 -16.34 -12.10
N GLU A 67 -10.89 -16.46 -13.30
CA GLU A 67 -10.45 -17.42 -14.32
C GLU A 67 -9.45 -16.80 -15.28
N ALA A 68 -9.71 -15.54 -15.69
CA ALA A 68 -8.79 -14.79 -16.56
C ALA A 68 -8.97 -13.28 -16.40
N ILE A 69 -7.91 -12.54 -16.74
CA ILE A 69 -7.93 -11.09 -16.97
C ILE A 69 -7.35 -10.85 -18.36
N ILE A 70 -8.10 -10.14 -19.22
CA ILE A 70 -7.73 -9.90 -20.61
C ILE A 70 -7.58 -8.41 -20.81
N ALA A 71 -6.37 -7.94 -21.10
CA ALA A 71 -6.11 -6.57 -21.51
C ALA A 71 -6.57 -6.38 -22.97
N ILE A 72 -7.46 -5.40 -23.22
CA ILE A 72 -7.91 -5.09 -24.56
C ILE A 72 -7.38 -3.74 -25.03
N PRO A 73 -7.37 -3.45 -26.35
CA PRO A 73 -6.79 -2.24 -26.88
C PRO A 73 -7.39 -0.95 -26.29
N GLU A 74 -6.55 0.06 -26.15
CA GLU A 74 -7.02 1.43 -25.88
C GLU A 74 -7.90 1.96 -27.00
N ASN A 75 -8.69 2.99 -26.70
CA ASN A 75 -9.57 3.66 -27.68
C ASN A 75 -10.63 2.73 -28.30
N MET A 76 -11.01 1.65 -27.61
CA MET A 76 -12.09 0.76 -28.03
C MET A 76 -13.50 1.29 -27.76
N PHE A 77 -13.64 2.30 -26.88
CA PHE A 77 -14.92 2.83 -26.42
C PHE A 77 -15.09 4.31 -26.81
N TYR A 78 -16.36 4.75 -26.95
CA TYR A 78 -16.70 6.06 -27.52
C TYR A 78 -16.21 7.27 -26.72
N ASN A 79 -16.19 7.15 -25.40
CA ASN A 79 -15.96 8.29 -24.50
C ASN A 79 -14.71 8.10 -23.63
N THR A 80 -13.80 7.20 -23.99
CA THR A 80 -12.58 6.98 -23.23
C THR A 80 -11.47 6.38 -24.10
N GLY A 81 -10.28 6.94 -23.97
CA GLY A 81 -9.06 6.41 -24.59
C GLY A 81 -8.23 5.47 -23.70
N ILE A 82 -8.67 5.25 -22.44
CA ILE A 82 -7.88 4.48 -21.47
C ILE A 82 -7.86 2.98 -21.77
N GLY A 83 -6.81 2.30 -21.29
CA GLY A 83 -6.73 0.85 -21.30
C GLY A 83 -7.82 0.21 -20.43
N THR A 84 -8.43 -0.83 -20.97
CA THR A 84 -9.51 -1.57 -20.30
C THR A 84 -9.23 -3.04 -20.25
N TYR A 85 -9.84 -3.71 -19.27
CA TYR A 85 -9.59 -5.10 -18.92
C TYR A 85 -10.91 -5.84 -18.77
N LEU A 86 -10.98 -7.05 -19.34
CA LEU A 86 -12.09 -7.97 -19.12
C LEU A 86 -11.74 -8.85 -17.92
N TRP A 87 -12.53 -8.74 -16.87
CA TRP A 87 -12.51 -9.69 -15.76
C TRP A 87 -13.41 -10.86 -16.07
N VAL A 88 -12.86 -12.06 -16.11
CA VAL A 88 -13.61 -13.31 -16.32
C VAL A 88 -13.63 -14.07 -15.00
N LEU A 89 -14.80 -14.13 -14.38
CA LEU A 89 -15.00 -14.82 -13.10
C LEU A 89 -15.95 -16.00 -13.26
N THR A 90 -15.73 -17.05 -12.51
CA THR A 90 -16.63 -18.18 -12.38
C THR A 90 -16.53 -18.81 -11.00
N ASN A 91 -17.61 -19.36 -10.50
CA ASN A 91 -17.61 -20.20 -9.30
C ASN A 91 -17.57 -21.71 -9.62
N LYS A 92 -17.30 -22.06 -10.87
CA LYS A 92 -17.14 -23.44 -11.36
C LYS A 92 -16.01 -23.51 -12.38
N LYS A 93 -14.76 -23.35 -11.90
CA LYS A 93 -13.57 -23.53 -12.72
C LYS A 93 -13.38 -24.99 -13.13
N ASP A 94 -12.89 -25.21 -14.35
CA ASP A 94 -12.34 -26.50 -14.76
C ASP A 94 -11.17 -26.90 -13.86
N GLU A 95 -10.99 -28.21 -13.64
CA GLU A 95 -9.92 -28.76 -12.77
C GLU A 95 -8.53 -28.21 -13.11
N LYS A 96 -8.22 -28.07 -14.40
CA LYS A 96 -6.94 -27.54 -14.88
C LYS A 96 -6.69 -26.07 -14.52
N ARG A 97 -7.78 -25.30 -14.24
CA ARG A 97 -7.75 -23.86 -13.95
C ARG A 97 -7.85 -23.55 -12.46
N LYS A 98 -8.13 -24.55 -11.62
CA LYS A 98 -8.24 -24.35 -10.17
C LYS A 98 -6.95 -23.81 -9.58
N GLY A 99 -7.06 -22.81 -8.70
CA GLY A 99 -5.94 -22.14 -8.08
C GLY A 99 -5.08 -21.30 -9.03
N LYS A 100 -5.54 -21.05 -10.27
CA LYS A 100 -4.75 -20.35 -11.30
C LYS A 100 -5.57 -19.27 -11.98
N VAL A 101 -4.88 -18.28 -12.50
CA VAL A 101 -5.42 -17.17 -13.30
C VAL A 101 -4.63 -17.02 -14.58
N GLN A 102 -5.32 -16.87 -15.70
CA GLN A 102 -4.72 -16.60 -16.99
C GLN A 102 -4.72 -15.09 -17.26
N LEU A 103 -3.57 -14.51 -17.56
CA LEU A 103 -3.47 -13.15 -18.08
C LEU A 103 -3.29 -13.22 -19.59
N ILE A 104 -4.09 -12.45 -20.34
CA ILE A 104 -4.02 -12.38 -21.81
C ILE A 104 -3.82 -10.91 -22.20
N ASP A 105 -2.77 -10.65 -22.97
CA ASP A 105 -2.50 -9.35 -23.59
C ASP A 105 -3.02 -9.33 -25.03
N ALA A 106 -4.15 -8.66 -25.23
CA ALA A 106 -4.73 -8.42 -26.56
C ALA A 106 -4.59 -6.94 -26.97
N THR A 107 -3.79 -6.14 -26.29
CA THR A 107 -3.66 -4.69 -26.55
C THR A 107 -3.23 -4.33 -27.95
N SER A 108 -2.44 -5.19 -28.59
CA SER A 108 -1.98 -5.04 -30.00
C SER A 108 -3.02 -5.53 -31.02
N MET A 109 -4.08 -6.25 -30.61
CA MET A 109 -5.07 -6.86 -31.49
C MET A 109 -6.15 -5.87 -31.89
N LYS A 110 -5.80 -4.89 -32.74
CA LYS A 110 -6.71 -3.82 -33.19
C LYS A 110 -6.46 -3.44 -34.63
N GLU A 111 -7.51 -2.96 -35.30
CA GLU A 111 -7.46 -2.28 -36.58
C GLU A 111 -8.03 -0.87 -36.46
N PRO A 112 -7.45 0.14 -37.16
CA PRO A 112 -7.96 1.49 -37.12
C PRO A 112 -9.31 1.61 -37.81
N LEU A 113 -10.22 2.42 -37.25
CA LEU A 113 -11.48 2.77 -37.92
C LEU A 113 -11.23 3.76 -39.08
N ARG A 114 -12.03 3.68 -40.13
CA ARG A 114 -12.00 4.64 -41.24
C ARG A 114 -12.33 6.04 -40.76
N LYS A 115 -13.16 6.19 -39.74
CA LYS A 115 -13.57 7.44 -39.11
C LYS A 115 -13.73 7.23 -37.62
N ASN A 116 -13.14 8.11 -36.83
CA ASN A 116 -13.25 8.06 -35.39
C ASN A 116 -14.70 8.35 -34.93
N LEU A 117 -15.10 7.68 -33.86
CA LEU A 117 -16.40 7.83 -33.20
C LEU A 117 -16.14 8.30 -31.75
N GLY A 118 -15.96 9.63 -31.59
CA GLY A 118 -15.44 10.21 -30.35
C GLY A 118 -13.98 9.73 -30.10
N ASP A 119 -13.67 9.25 -28.93
CA ASP A 119 -12.34 8.71 -28.58
C ASP A 119 -12.08 7.33 -29.21
N LYS A 120 -13.14 6.65 -29.64
CA LYS A 120 -12.99 5.35 -30.32
C LYS A 120 -12.39 5.54 -31.70
N ASN A 121 -11.18 5.01 -31.91
CA ASN A 121 -10.45 5.06 -33.17
C ASN A 121 -10.04 3.69 -33.72
N CYS A 122 -10.33 2.61 -33.00
CA CYS A 122 -10.01 1.25 -33.42
C CYS A 122 -11.11 0.25 -33.04
N GLU A 123 -10.99 -0.94 -33.59
CA GLU A 123 -11.83 -2.08 -33.28
C GLU A 123 -11.06 -3.40 -33.32
N MET A 124 -11.55 -4.42 -32.62
CA MET A 124 -11.11 -5.79 -32.76
C MET A 124 -11.97 -6.48 -33.83
N THR A 125 -11.34 -6.95 -34.89
CA THR A 125 -12.02 -7.74 -35.93
C THR A 125 -12.51 -9.08 -35.37
N GLN A 126 -13.37 -9.75 -36.12
CA GLN A 126 -13.84 -11.10 -35.77
C GLN A 126 -12.65 -12.07 -35.56
N LYS A 127 -11.67 -12.05 -36.46
CA LYS A 127 -10.47 -12.88 -36.38
C LYS A 127 -9.65 -12.62 -35.12
N MET A 128 -9.53 -11.38 -34.69
CA MET A 128 -8.82 -11.02 -33.46
C MET A 128 -9.57 -11.53 -32.21
N ARG A 129 -10.89 -11.38 -32.19
CA ARG A 129 -11.72 -11.93 -31.09
C ARG A 129 -11.62 -13.47 -31.01
N GLU A 130 -11.62 -14.13 -32.17
CA GLU A 130 -11.40 -15.59 -32.26
C GLU A 130 -10.01 -15.97 -31.73
N LYS A 131 -8.96 -15.20 -32.04
CA LYS A 131 -7.62 -15.41 -31.52
C LYS A 131 -7.58 -15.29 -29.99
N VAL A 132 -8.25 -14.29 -29.42
CA VAL A 132 -8.36 -14.16 -27.94
C VAL A 132 -9.06 -15.37 -27.34
N MET A 133 -10.12 -15.85 -27.98
CA MET A 133 -10.84 -17.06 -27.56
C MET A 133 -9.95 -18.31 -27.64
N GLU A 134 -9.17 -18.47 -28.70
CA GLU A 134 -8.19 -19.55 -28.85
C GLU A 134 -7.17 -19.53 -27.71
N LEU A 135 -6.59 -18.35 -27.40
CA LEU A 135 -5.62 -18.17 -26.31
C LEU A 135 -6.27 -18.55 -24.95
N TYR A 136 -7.48 -18.07 -24.72
CA TYR A 136 -8.22 -18.40 -23.51
C TYR A 136 -8.46 -19.91 -23.36
N LEU A 137 -8.92 -20.58 -24.42
CA LEU A 137 -9.19 -22.01 -24.40
C LEU A 137 -7.93 -22.88 -24.31
N ALA A 138 -6.83 -22.44 -24.92
CA ALA A 138 -5.55 -23.15 -24.87
C ALA A 138 -4.91 -23.11 -23.47
N PHE A 139 -5.23 -22.09 -22.65
CA PHE A 139 -4.81 -21.92 -21.27
C PHE A 139 -3.29 -21.98 -21.10
N ASP A 140 -2.75 -23.04 -20.45
CA ASP A 140 -1.31 -23.28 -20.21
C ASP A 140 -0.52 -23.65 -21.46
N LYS A 141 -1.20 -23.97 -22.55
CA LYS A 141 -0.63 -24.24 -23.88
C LYS A 141 -0.77 -23.05 -24.84
N ALA A 142 -1.28 -21.92 -24.34
CA ALA A 142 -1.40 -20.72 -25.14
C ALA A 142 -0.02 -20.13 -25.46
N ASP A 143 0.05 -19.35 -26.55
CA ASP A 143 1.24 -18.65 -26.96
C ASP A 143 1.73 -17.71 -25.85
N SER A 144 2.95 -17.92 -25.37
CA SER A 144 3.55 -17.19 -24.24
C SER A 144 3.83 -15.71 -24.54
N GLU A 145 3.81 -15.30 -25.80
CA GLU A 145 3.87 -13.89 -26.19
C GLU A 145 2.63 -13.13 -25.73
N TYR A 146 1.45 -13.78 -25.78
CA TYR A 146 0.17 -13.16 -25.49
C TYR A 146 -0.48 -13.62 -24.19
N SER A 147 -0.05 -14.74 -23.63
CA SER A 147 -0.72 -15.36 -22.50
C SER A 147 0.23 -15.96 -21.50
N LYS A 148 -0.02 -15.69 -20.20
CA LYS A 148 0.69 -16.31 -19.08
C LYS A 148 -0.30 -16.79 -18.03
N VAL A 149 0.04 -17.88 -17.35
CA VAL A 149 -0.75 -18.46 -16.27
C VAL A 149 0.02 -18.34 -14.97
N PHE A 150 -0.64 -17.84 -13.95
CA PHE A 150 -0.11 -17.62 -12.62
C PHE A 150 -0.94 -18.37 -11.58
N SER A 151 -0.37 -18.72 -10.44
CA SER A 151 -1.15 -19.17 -9.29
C SER A 151 -1.85 -17.99 -8.63
N ASN A 152 -2.96 -18.23 -7.92
CA ASN A 152 -3.65 -17.19 -7.18
C ASN A 152 -2.74 -16.52 -6.13
N GLU A 153 -1.83 -17.27 -5.55
CA GLU A 153 -0.91 -16.82 -4.50
C GLU A 153 0.14 -15.82 -5.02
N GLU A 154 0.47 -15.86 -6.33
CA GLU A 154 1.42 -14.91 -6.95
C GLU A 154 0.87 -13.48 -6.99
N PHE A 155 -0.43 -13.27 -6.82
CA PHE A 155 -1.06 -11.95 -6.72
C PHE A 155 -1.14 -11.44 -5.28
N GLY A 156 -0.78 -12.28 -4.31
CA GLY A 156 -0.88 -11.95 -2.89
C GLY A 156 0.41 -11.37 -2.32
N PHE A 157 0.27 -10.46 -1.36
CA PHE A 157 1.39 -9.90 -0.62
C PHE A 157 0.98 -9.54 0.81
N TYR A 158 1.96 -9.52 1.70
CA TYR A 158 1.85 -8.88 3.00
C TYR A 158 2.29 -7.43 2.87
N GLN A 159 1.49 -6.50 3.40
CA GLN A 159 1.93 -5.13 3.58
C GLN A 159 2.51 -4.98 4.99
N VAL A 160 3.77 -4.58 5.07
CA VAL A 160 4.50 -4.41 6.32
C VAL A 160 4.95 -2.96 6.45
N GLU A 161 4.69 -2.37 7.60
CA GLU A 161 5.20 -1.04 7.94
C GLU A 161 6.59 -1.21 8.57
N VAL A 162 7.61 -0.64 7.94
CA VAL A 162 8.98 -0.59 8.44
C VAL A 162 9.23 0.78 9.05
N ASN A 163 9.56 0.78 10.33
CA ASN A 163 9.86 2.01 11.04
C ASN A 163 11.37 2.10 11.32
N ARG A 164 12.01 3.16 10.86
CA ARG A 164 13.39 3.45 11.25
C ARG A 164 13.45 3.94 12.70
N PRO A 165 14.53 3.64 13.44
CA PRO A 165 14.69 4.11 14.81
C PRO A 165 14.84 5.63 14.85
N LEU A 166 14.10 6.27 15.75
CA LEU A 166 14.26 7.72 16.00
C LEU A 166 15.65 8.01 16.59
N ARG A 167 16.35 8.96 16.01
CA ARG A 167 17.68 9.42 16.45
C ARG A 167 17.65 10.94 16.56
N LEU A 168 17.89 11.45 17.77
CA LEU A 168 17.80 12.87 18.07
C LEU A 168 19.13 13.39 18.61
N ARG A 169 19.61 14.45 17.97
CA ARG A 169 20.66 15.30 18.50
C ARG A 169 20.04 16.46 19.26
N VAL A 170 20.49 16.67 20.48
CA VAL A 170 20.10 17.83 21.30
C VAL A 170 21.05 18.98 21.03
N ASN A 171 20.50 20.18 20.88
CA ASN A 171 21.24 21.44 20.80
C ASN A 171 20.46 22.54 21.52
N VAL A 172 21.01 23.08 22.62
CA VAL A 172 20.42 24.17 23.41
C VAL A 172 21.09 25.48 23.01
N SER A 173 20.89 25.90 21.74
CA SER A 173 21.43 27.15 21.21
C SER A 173 20.59 28.37 21.62
N ASP A 174 21.17 29.57 21.43
CA ASP A 174 20.46 30.84 21.69
C ASP A 174 19.19 30.95 20.83
N GLU A 175 19.23 30.53 19.55
CA GLU A 175 18.09 30.57 18.66
C GLU A 175 16.96 29.62 19.15
N ALA A 176 17.31 28.41 19.59
CA ALA A 176 16.37 27.45 20.12
C ALA A 176 15.70 27.93 21.43
N LEU A 177 16.47 28.59 22.27
CA LEU A 177 16.02 29.24 23.51
C LEU A 177 15.05 30.39 23.24
N GLU A 178 15.36 31.24 22.25
CA GLU A 178 14.46 32.32 21.82
C GLU A 178 13.16 31.77 21.25
N GLU A 179 13.23 30.75 20.39
CA GLU A 179 12.04 30.10 19.82
C GLU A 179 11.18 29.47 20.92
N PHE A 180 11.80 28.81 21.88
CA PHE A 180 11.09 28.24 23.03
C PHE A 180 10.40 29.31 23.85
N LYS A 181 11.09 30.41 24.20
CA LYS A 181 10.56 31.53 24.96
C LYS A 181 9.30 32.11 24.32
N ASN A 182 9.37 32.35 23.02
CA ASN A 182 8.27 32.99 22.28
C ASN A 182 7.04 32.11 22.15
N ASN A 183 7.20 30.78 22.10
CA ASN A 183 6.13 29.86 21.76
C ASN A 183 5.62 28.99 22.93
N ALA A 184 6.47 28.60 23.88
CA ALA A 184 6.11 27.63 24.91
C ALA A 184 5.44 28.24 26.15
N LYS A 185 5.65 29.53 26.42
CA LYS A 185 5.10 30.26 27.57
C LYS A 185 5.37 29.54 28.91
N ASP A 186 6.62 29.14 29.17
CA ASP A 186 7.10 28.52 30.40
C ASP A 186 8.39 29.23 30.80
N ASP A 187 8.23 30.47 31.34
CA ASP A 187 9.35 31.35 31.66
C ASP A 187 10.27 30.76 32.73
N GLU A 188 9.69 30.08 33.71
CA GLU A 188 10.44 29.41 34.77
C GLU A 188 11.40 28.33 34.20
N PHE A 189 10.91 27.54 33.24
CA PHE A 189 11.73 26.53 32.61
C PHE A 189 12.73 27.12 31.61
N TYR A 190 12.38 28.22 30.96
CA TYR A 190 13.30 28.98 30.12
C TYR A 190 14.50 29.50 30.94
N ASP A 191 14.27 30.20 32.07
CA ASP A 191 15.32 30.73 32.94
C ASP A 191 16.21 29.60 33.46
N PHE A 192 15.64 28.45 33.78
CA PHE A 192 16.40 27.28 34.19
C PHE A 192 17.31 26.78 33.06
N LEU A 193 16.81 26.65 31.82
CA LEU A 193 17.58 26.18 30.68
C LEU A 193 18.70 27.16 30.32
N MET A 194 18.42 28.46 30.30
CA MET A 194 19.39 29.51 30.07
C MET A 194 20.55 29.45 31.07
N THR A 195 20.26 29.15 32.32
CA THR A 195 21.27 29.17 33.39
C THR A 195 22.11 27.89 33.42
N ASN A 196 21.52 26.73 33.11
CA ASN A 196 22.12 25.44 33.40
C ASN A 196 22.45 24.62 32.15
N GLU A 197 21.81 24.87 31.01
CA GLU A 197 21.91 24.00 29.84
C GLU A 197 22.29 24.78 28.53
N LYS A 198 22.44 26.09 28.59
CA LYS A 198 22.85 26.90 27.43
C LYS A 198 24.12 26.31 26.78
N ASP A 199 24.13 26.29 25.45
CA ASP A 199 25.23 25.76 24.61
C ASP A 199 25.52 24.26 24.83
N THR A 200 24.58 23.54 25.45
CA THR A 200 24.70 22.07 25.62
C THR A 200 24.33 21.35 24.35
N GLU A 201 25.23 20.48 23.86
CA GLU A 201 24.97 19.55 22.79
C GLU A 201 25.05 18.11 23.29
N SER A 202 24.21 17.21 22.74
CA SER A 202 24.27 15.79 23.02
C SER A 202 23.73 14.96 21.87
N THR A 203 24.44 13.91 21.53
CA THR A 203 23.97 12.87 20.59
C THR A 203 23.18 11.77 21.27
N ASN A 204 23.01 11.82 22.59
CA ASN A 204 22.26 10.84 23.38
C ASN A 204 21.09 11.53 24.10
N PHE A 205 19.94 11.55 23.43
CA PHE A 205 18.72 12.17 23.94
C PHE A 205 18.29 11.61 25.29
N ASN A 206 18.26 10.27 25.45
CA ASN A 206 17.80 9.64 26.69
C ASN A 206 18.70 10.00 27.89
N SER A 207 20.02 10.02 27.68
CA SER A 207 20.96 10.43 28.72
C SER A 207 20.78 11.91 29.09
N PHE A 208 20.61 12.79 28.10
CA PHE A 208 20.33 14.20 28.32
C PHE A 208 19.04 14.42 29.11
N ILE A 209 17.94 13.82 28.70
CA ILE A 209 16.65 13.93 29.40
C ILE A 209 16.75 13.41 30.83
N GLY A 210 17.43 12.28 31.06
CA GLY A 210 17.61 11.73 32.40
C GLY A 210 18.44 12.64 33.33
N LYS A 211 19.43 13.37 32.81
CA LYS A 211 20.20 14.38 33.55
C LYS A 211 19.34 15.61 33.80
N LEU A 212 18.64 16.10 32.78
CA LEU A 212 17.80 17.29 32.85
C LEU A 212 16.66 17.11 33.86
N GLU A 213 16.02 15.95 33.90
CA GLU A 213 14.97 15.62 34.89
C GLU A 213 15.51 15.69 36.33
N LYS A 214 16.72 15.18 36.54
CA LYS A 214 17.35 15.22 37.87
C LYS A 214 17.73 16.63 38.27
N SER A 215 18.29 17.42 37.35
CA SER A 215 18.71 18.80 37.64
C SER A 215 17.52 19.74 37.87
N THR A 216 16.45 19.61 37.08
CA THR A 216 15.21 20.37 37.31
C THR A 216 14.60 20.06 38.68
N LYS A 217 14.52 18.79 39.08
CA LYS A 217 14.04 18.40 40.42
C LYS A 217 14.90 18.98 41.55
N ARG A 218 16.22 19.02 41.39
CA ARG A 218 17.12 19.64 42.38
C ARG A 218 16.94 21.14 42.49
N ALA A 219 16.59 21.79 41.38
CA ALA A 219 16.24 23.22 41.35
C ALA A 219 14.81 23.53 41.87
N GLY A 220 14.08 22.52 42.34
CA GLY A 220 12.69 22.68 42.86
C GLY A 220 11.64 22.77 41.77
N LEU A 221 12.00 22.54 40.48
CA LEU A 221 11.10 22.61 39.35
C LEU A 221 10.40 21.25 39.11
N LYS A 222 9.12 21.31 38.76
CA LYS A 222 8.35 20.10 38.42
C LYS A 222 8.68 19.63 37.01
N TRP A 223 9.23 18.42 36.86
CA TRP A 223 9.36 17.76 35.57
C TRP A 223 7.99 17.30 35.09
N THR A 224 7.63 17.64 33.84
CA THR A 224 6.33 17.32 33.25
C THR A 224 6.50 16.78 31.81
N LYS A 225 5.52 16.03 31.33
CA LYS A 225 5.50 15.57 29.92
C LYS A 225 5.47 16.76 28.94
N LYS A 226 4.85 17.90 29.33
CA LYS A 226 4.85 19.13 28.53
C LYS A 226 6.28 19.65 28.34
N ARG A 227 7.10 19.69 29.40
CA ARG A 227 8.51 20.13 29.33
C ARG A 227 9.36 19.16 28.52
N GLU A 228 9.18 17.84 28.69
CA GLU A 228 9.85 16.83 27.86
C GLU A 228 9.51 16.98 26.36
N ASN A 229 8.23 17.17 26.03
CA ASN A 229 7.80 17.42 24.66
C ASN A 229 8.35 18.74 24.10
N ALA A 230 8.48 19.77 24.93
CA ALA A 230 9.11 21.03 24.53
C ALA A 230 10.60 20.86 24.20
N ILE A 231 11.34 20.07 24.99
CA ILE A 231 12.73 19.72 24.65
C ILE A 231 12.79 19.05 23.29
N ARG A 232 11.93 18.03 23.05
CA ARG A 232 11.87 17.35 21.74
C ARG A 232 11.59 18.31 20.59
N LYS A 233 10.67 19.26 20.79
CA LYS A 233 10.21 20.16 19.74
C LYS A 233 11.22 21.27 19.38
N TYR A 234 11.82 21.91 20.39
CA TYR A 234 12.59 23.12 20.21
C TYR A 234 14.09 22.91 20.26
N PHE A 235 14.55 21.84 20.92
CA PHE A 235 15.97 21.63 21.19
C PHE A 235 16.51 20.36 20.56
N THR A 236 15.79 19.71 19.64
CA THR A 236 16.30 18.53 18.94
C THR A 236 16.13 18.60 17.45
N THR A 237 17.06 17.99 16.75
CA THR A 237 17.03 17.69 15.32
C THR A 237 17.28 16.21 15.09
N THR A 238 16.74 15.65 14.00
CA THR A 238 17.08 14.29 13.58
C THR A 238 18.54 14.24 13.10
N ASP A 239 19.28 13.24 13.56
CA ASP A 239 20.69 13.03 13.19
C ASP A 239 20.98 11.53 13.15
N GLU A 240 21.33 11.01 11.97
CA GLU A 240 21.62 9.58 11.76
C GLU A 240 22.78 9.07 12.65
N ASN A 241 23.68 9.95 13.04
CA ASN A 241 24.81 9.62 13.90
C ASN A 241 24.48 9.68 15.40
N ALA A 242 23.28 10.18 15.76
CA ALA A 242 22.85 10.21 17.15
C ALA A 242 22.44 8.82 17.65
N ASN A 243 22.51 8.63 18.97
CA ASN A 243 22.03 7.39 19.59
C ASN A 243 20.52 7.23 19.37
N VAL A 244 20.11 5.97 19.27
CA VAL A 244 18.68 5.61 19.17
C VAL A 244 17.93 6.10 20.40
N VAL A 245 16.78 6.71 20.19
CA VAL A 245 15.88 7.12 21.27
C VAL A 245 15.10 5.91 21.76
N LEU A 246 15.09 5.70 23.08
CA LEU A 246 14.39 4.62 23.73
C LEU A 246 13.18 5.15 24.51
N ASP A 247 12.11 4.39 24.49
CA ASP A 247 10.93 4.65 25.33
C ASP A 247 11.22 4.32 26.82
N LYS A 248 10.23 4.56 27.70
CA LYS A 248 10.36 4.28 29.13
C LYS A 248 10.50 2.78 29.48
N LYS A 249 10.21 1.89 28.52
CA LYS A 249 10.33 0.42 28.67
C LYS A 249 11.66 -0.09 28.09
N GLY A 250 12.45 0.79 27.49
CA GLY A 250 13.72 0.43 26.84
C GLY A 250 13.57 -0.03 25.40
N ASN A 251 12.38 0.07 24.78
CA ASN A 251 12.19 -0.23 23.37
C ASN A 251 12.59 0.97 22.52
N THR A 252 13.05 0.71 21.32
CA THR A 252 13.33 1.72 20.30
C THR A 252 12.07 2.51 19.94
N GLU A 253 12.14 3.85 20.02
CA GLU A 253 11.08 4.70 19.51
C GLU A 253 11.17 4.78 17.97
N PRO A 254 10.04 4.61 17.24
CA PRO A 254 10.02 4.77 15.78
C PRO A 254 10.08 6.24 15.37
N ASP A 255 10.78 6.52 14.27
CA ASP A 255 10.67 7.82 13.61
C ASP A 255 9.42 7.85 12.73
N ASN A 256 8.42 8.61 13.15
CA ASN A 256 7.16 8.73 12.40
C ASN A 256 7.29 9.41 11.03
N ASN A 257 8.39 10.10 10.77
CA ASN A 257 8.66 10.74 9.49
C ASN A 257 9.41 9.82 8.51
N LEU A 258 9.99 8.73 9.00
CA LEU A 258 10.76 7.75 8.24
C LEU A 258 10.09 6.38 8.28
N LYS A 259 8.81 6.36 7.86
CA LYS A 259 8.03 5.14 7.71
C LYS A 259 8.04 4.72 6.25
N ASP A 260 8.49 3.50 6.00
CA ASP A 260 8.39 2.85 4.71
C ASP A 260 7.32 1.76 4.74
N ILE A 261 6.67 1.55 3.60
CA ILE A 261 5.66 0.49 3.44
C ILE A 261 6.19 -0.48 2.41
N GLU A 262 6.49 -1.68 2.86
CA GLU A 262 6.98 -2.76 2.00
C GLU A 262 5.87 -3.74 1.64
N GLN A 263 5.90 -4.24 0.42
CA GLN A 263 4.99 -5.28 -0.06
C GLN A 263 5.78 -6.57 -0.26
N VAL A 264 5.66 -7.48 0.69
CA VAL A 264 6.35 -8.77 0.67
C VAL A 264 5.47 -9.79 -0.06
N PRO A 265 5.88 -10.30 -1.25
CA PRO A 265 5.11 -11.32 -1.96
C PRO A 265 4.88 -12.56 -1.10
N LEU A 266 3.69 -13.17 -1.18
CA LEU A 266 3.37 -14.40 -0.41
C LEU A 266 4.34 -15.53 -0.74
N LEU A 267 4.81 -15.61 -2.00
CA LEU A 267 5.71 -16.64 -2.51
C LEU A 267 7.18 -16.20 -2.55
N TYR A 268 7.58 -15.16 -1.79
CA TYR A 268 8.99 -14.78 -1.72
C TYR A 268 9.84 -15.93 -1.14
N ASP A 269 10.90 -16.31 -1.86
CA ASP A 269 11.77 -17.41 -1.45
C ASP A 269 12.46 -17.12 -0.10
N GLY A 270 12.27 -18.00 0.88
CA GLY A 270 12.73 -17.81 2.25
C GLY A 270 11.82 -16.94 3.13
N GLY A 271 10.68 -16.48 2.58
CA GLY A 271 9.64 -15.78 3.33
C GLY A 271 10.00 -14.36 3.74
N MET A 272 9.21 -13.80 4.65
CA MET A 272 9.28 -12.39 5.05
C MET A 272 10.64 -11.99 5.64
N ILE A 273 11.25 -12.83 6.47
CA ILE A 273 12.53 -12.50 7.11
C ILE A 273 13.61 -12.32 6.05
N ARG A 274 13.71 -13.26 5.12
CA ARG A 274 14.71 -13.21 4.05
C ARG A 274 14.46 -12.03 3.07
N PHE A 275 13.20 -11.65 2.87
CA PHE A 275 12.89 -10.43 2.12
C PHE A 275 13.52 -9.20 2.76
N PHE A 276 13.35 -9.02 4.08
CA PHE A 276 13.95 -7.88 4.78
C PHE A 276 15.47 -7.93 4.84
N GLU A 277 16.08 -9.10 4.89
CA GLU A 277 17.54 -9.23 4.85
C GLU A 277 18.15 -8.87 3.49
N ASN A 278 17.40 -9.07 2.39
CA ASN A 278 17.93 -8.90 1.04
C ASN A 278 17.50 -7.58 0.37
N GLU A 279 16.31 -7.06 0.67
CA GLU A 279 15.67 -5.99 -0.10
C GLU A 279 15.52 -4.69 0.70
N VAL A 280 15.64 -4.71 2.02
CA VAL A 280 15.44 -3.58 2.91
C VAL A 280 16.68 -3.27 3.75
#